data_7925f4a7a67374aca675ba85cd0a5b30
#
_entry.id   7925f4a7a67374aca675ba85cd0a5b30
#
_cell.length_a   1.000
_cell.length_b   1.000
_cell.length_c   1.000
_cell.angle_alpha   90.00
_cell.angle_beta   90.00
_cell.angle_gamma   90.00
#
_symmetry.space_group_name_H-M   'P 1'
#
loop_
_entity.id
_entity.type
_entity.pdbx_description
1 polymer ?
#
loop_
_entity_poly.entity_id
_entity_poly.type
_entity_poly.pdbx_seq_one_letter_code
_entity_poly.pdbx_strand_id
1 'polypeptide(L)'
;MPVITYLARKYGPQAAESAKSKSGHLHQLAAKLGIEFDSNRIISSTIKSHCLVDYASSFGVQKQNELVEVLFRGYFADGRLISSNEFLLEAAEKVGLNRAEAESHIDSTAVQARVRGEVDEGRSDYGVNGVPHFIISNQSEPNKQPYSFSGAQPPETFTSVFERLL
;
A
#
# COMPACT_ATOMS: atom_id res chain seq x y z
N MET A 1 16.70 3.85 -4.40
CA MET A 1 17.20 5.11 -3.78
C MET A 1 16.87 5.06 -2.29
N PRO A 2 17.81 5.40 -1.36
CA PRO A 2 17.50 5.48 0.07
C PRO A 2 16.35 6.43 0.36
N VAL A 3 15.46 6.06 1.30
CA VAL A 3 14.26 6.86 1.62
C VAL A 3 14.63 8.26 2.09
N ILE A 4 15.70 8.40 2.86
CA ILE A 4 16.19 9.71 3.33
C ILE A 4 16.56 10.64 2.16
N THR A 5 17.24 10.09 1.15
CA THR A 5 17.61 10.85 -0.07
C THR A 5 16.35 11.26 -0.86
N TYR A 6 15.36 10.36 -0.95
CA TYR A 6 14.07 10.66 -1.58
C TYR A 6 13.33 11.77 -0.87
N LEU A 7 13.23 11.70 0.47
CA LEU A 7 12.57 12.72 1.29
C LEU A 7 13.23 14.09 1.15
N ALA A 8 14.57 14.13 1.18
CA ALA A 8 15.31 15.37 0.99
C ALA A 8 15.04 16.02 -0.37
N ARG A 9 14.96 15.21 -1.44
CA ARG A 9 14.69 15.70 -2.81
C ARG A 9 13.26 16.17 -3.01
N LYS A 10 12.29 15.46 -2.43
CA LYS A 10 10.86 15.71 -2.68
C LYS A 10 10.25 16.74 -1.72
N TYR A 11 10.68 16.75 -0.47
CA TYR A 11 10.07 17.55 0.60
C TYR A 11 11.06 18.45 1.33
N GLY A 12 12.33 18.47 0.89
CA GLY A 12 13.38 19.31 1.47
C GLY A 12 14.16 18.64 2.60
N PRO A 13 15.30 19.27 3.01
CA PRO A 13 16.22 18.70 3.99
C PRO A 13 15.59 18.43 5.37
N GLN A 14 14.66 19.28 5.78
CA GLN A 14 13.98 19.14 7.08
C GLN A 14 13.16 17.85 7.18
N ALA A 15 12.52 17.41 6.07
CA ALA A 15 11.78 16.15 6.04
C ALA A 15 12.72 14.94 6.21
N ALA A 16 13.90 14.99 5.61
CA ALA A 16 14.92 13.97 5.76
C ALA A 16 15.46 13.92 7.20
N GLU A 17 15.69 15.05 7.82
CA GLU A 17 16.16 15.13 9.20
C GLU A 17 15.12 14.62 10.21
N SER A 18 13.84 15.01 10.03
CA SER A 18 12.73 14.47 10.81
C SER A 18 12.60 12.95 10.72
N ALA A 19 12.85 12.39 9.52
CA ALA A 19 12.80 10.94 9.32
C ALA A 19 13.99 10.22 9.99
N LYS A 20 15.19 10.83 9.96
CA LYS A 20 16.37 10.28 10.65
C LYS A 20 16.23 10.31 12.17
N SER A 21 15.78 11.45 12.72
CA SER A 21 15.63 11.64 14.16
C SER A 21 14.39 10.95 14.76
N LYS A 22 13.57 10.35 13.90
CA LYS A 22 12.28 9.73 14.31
C LYS A 22 11.34 10.70 15.05
N SER A 23 11.56 12.02 14.91
CA SER A 23 10.80 13.06 15.61
C SER A 23 9.52 13.49 14.85
N GLY A 24 9.36 13.07 13.61
CA GLY A 24 8.23 13.42 12.78
C GLY A 24 6.92 12.84 13.30
N HIS A 25 5.82 13.53 13.03
CA HIS A 25 4.46 13.13 13.46
C HIS A 25 4.12 11.68 13.13
N LEU A 26 4.49 11.20 11.94
CA LEU A 26 4.26 9.81 11.52
C LEU A 26 4.98 8.80 12.41
N HIS A 27 6.22 9.10 12.82
CA HIS A 27 6.97 8.23 13.73
C HIS A 27 6.35 8.20 15.13
N GLN A 28 5.84 9.34 15.61
CA GLN A 28 5.16 9.41 16.90
C GLN A 28 3.84 8.63 16.90
N LEU A 29 3.08 8.68 15.80
CA LEU A 29 1.87 7.86 15.65
C LEU A 29 2.20 6.37 15.58
N ALA A 30 3.21 5.99 14.79
CA ALA A 30 3.66 4.62 14.67
C ALA A 30 4.11 4.04 16.02
N ALA A 31 4.88 4.82 16.81
CA ALA A 31 5.34 4.41 18.13
C ALA A 31 4.19 4.13 19.10
N LYS A 32 3.09 4.90 19.04
CA LYS A 32 1.88 4.64 19.83
C LYS A 32 1.21 3.30 19.50
N LEU A 33 1.43 2.81 18.27
CA LEU A 33 0.91 1.54 17.76
C LEU A 33 1.94 0.40 17.88
N GLY A 34 3.10 0.64 18.52
CA GLY A 34 4.18 -0.32 18.61
C GLY A 34 4.91 -0.58 17.29
N ILE A 35 4.82 0.34 16.34
CA ILE A 35 5.48 0.24 15.04
C ILE A 35 6.74 1.11 15.04
N GLU A 36 7.87 0.53 14.70
CA GLU A 36 9.11 1.24 14.47
C GLU A 36 9.49 1.21 12.99
N PHE A 37 9.61 2.38 12.36
CA PHE A 37 10.02 2.47 10.96
C PHE A 37 11.53 2.35 10.80
N ASP A 38 11.98 1.48 9.89
CA ASP A 38 13.38 1.45 9.46
C ASP A 38 13.69 2.65 8.55
N SER A 39 14.65 3.48 8.97
CA SER A 39 15.11 4.64 8.22
C SER A 39 16.01 4.29 7.02
N ASN A 40 16.46 3.04 6.90
CA ASN A 40 17.32 2.57 5.81
C ASN A 40 16.54 2.05 4.59
N ARG A 41 15.22 2.14 4.61
CA ARG A 41 14.36 1.68 3.51
C ARG A 41 14.81 2.23 2.16
N ILE A 42 14.64 1.40 1.14
CA ILE A 42 14.97 1.74 -0.25
C ILE A 42 13.67 2.00 -1.03
N ILE A 43 13.53 3.19 -1.58
CA ILE A 43 12.47 3.49 -2.56
C ILE A 43 12.82 2.82 -3.88
N SER A 44 11.95 1.96 -4.34
CA SER A 44 12.09 1.18 -5.57
C SER A 44 10.72 1.02 -6.27
N SER A 45 10.69 0.36 -7.42
CA SER A 45 9.43 0.04 -8.11
C SER A 45 8.57 -0.89 -7.26
N THR A 46 7.28 -0.59 -7.17
CA THR A 46 6.30 -1.40 -6.42
C THR A 46 5.43 -2.27 -7.34
N ILE A 47 5.69 -2.29 -8.65
CA ILE A 47 4.81 -2.98 -9.60
C ILE A 47 4.65 -4.47 -9.27
N LYS A 48 5.74 -5.16 -8.95
CA LYS A 48 5.68 -6.59 -8.62
C LYS A 48 4.96 -6.87 -7.30
N SER A 49 5.10 -5.99 -6.29
CA SER A 49 4.33 -6.13 -5.05
C SER A 49 2.83 -5.91 -5.27
N HIS A 50 2.44 -5.00 -6.15
CA HIS A 50 1.03 -4.85 -6.54
C HIS A 50 0.53 -6.06 -7.34
N CYS A 51 1.32 -6.63 -8.25
CA CYS A 51 0.98 -7.88 -8.92
C CYS A 51 0.80 -9.05 -7.92
N LEU A 52 1.60 -9.10 -6.86
CA LEU A 52 1.44 -10.12 -5.83
C LEU A 52 0.15 -9.91 -5.01
N VAL A 53 -0.19 -8.67 -4.70
CA VAL A 53 -1.47 -8.33 -4.05
C VAL A 53 -2.66 -8.69 -4.94
N ASP A 54 -2.56 -8.46 -6.25
CA ASP A 54 -3.52 -8.89 -7.25
C ASP A 54 -3.66 -10.43 -7.30
N TYR A 55 -2.56 -11.17 -7.28
CA TYR A 55 -2.59 -12.63 -7.18
C TYR A 55 -3.31 -13.09 -5.92
N ALA A 56 -3.00 -12.50 -4.76
CA ALA A 56 -3.62 -12.84 -3.50
C ALA A 56 -5.13 -12.56 -3.47
N SER A 57 -5.61 -11.56 -4.23
CA SER A 57 -7.03 -11.21 -4.30
C SER A 57 -7.89 -12.34 -4.87
N SER A 58 -7.33 -13.18 -5.76
CA SER A 58 -8.02 -14.35 -6.32
C SER A 58 -8.34 -15.44 -5.26
N PHE A 59 -7.70 -15.38 -4.09
CA PHE A 59 -7.95 -16.28 -2.94
C PHE A 59 -8.87 -15.64 -1.87
N GLY A 60 -9.41 -14.47 -2.17
CA GLY A 60 -10.34 -13.74 -1.30
C GLY A 60 -9.69 -12.58 -0.53
N VAL A 61 -10.53 -11.66 -0.05
CA VAL A 61 -10.12 -10.41 0.59
C VAL A 61 -9.29 -10.64 1.87
N GLN A 62 -9.57 -11.70 2.62
CA GLN A 62 -8.81 -12.01 3.82
C GLN A 62 -7.36 -12.34 3.47
N LYS A 63 -7.14 -13.19 2.46
CA LYS A 63 -5.80 -13.57 2.00
C LYS A 63 -5.02 -12.37 1.46
N GLN A 64 -5.69 -11.51 0.71
CA GLN A 64 -5.12 -10.26 0.22
C GLN A 64 -4.67 -9.35 1.37
N ASN A 65 -5.51 -9.16 2.40
CA ASN A 65 -5.17 -8.34 3.56
C ASN A 65 -4.01 -8.92 4.36
N GLU A 66 -3.98 -10.25 4.60
CA GLU A 66 -2.86 -10.92 5.27
C GLU A 66 -1.53 -10.65 4.54
N LEU A 67 -1.54 -10.72 3.21
CA LEU A 67 -0.35 -10.42 2.40
C LEU A 67 0.06 -8.96 2.50
N VAL A 68 -0.88 -8.01 2.41
CA VAL A 68 -0.60 -6.58 2.53
C VAL A 68 0.06 -6.26 3.86
N GLU A 69 -0.41 -6.84 4.98
CA GLU A 69 0.21 -6.69 6.30
C GLU A 69 1.66 -7.20 6.32
N VAL A 70 1.93 -8.36 5.72
CA VAL A 70 3.30 -8.90 5.60
C VAL A 70 4.20 -7.97 4.80
N LEU A 71 3.71 -7.45 3.68
CA LEU A 71 4.46 -6.53 2.82
C LEU A 71 4.73 -5.19 3.54
N PHE A 72 3.74 -4.64 4.24
CA PHE A 72 3.90 -3.40 5.00
C PHE A 72 4.91 -3.56 6.12
N ARG A 73 4.81 -4.62 6.91
CA ARG A 73 5.77 -4.90 7.97
C ARG A 73 7.18 -5.05 7.41
N GLY A 74 7.34 -5.89 6.38
CA GLY A 74 8.63 -6.12 5.74
C GLY A 74 9.26 -4.84 5.20
N TYR A 75 8.48 -4.02 4.50
CA TYR A 75 8.99 -2.77 3.93
C TYR A 75 9.22 -1.69 4.99
N PHE A 76 8.23 -1.41 5.85
CA PHE A 76 8.28 -0.26 6.75
C PHE A 76 9.09 -0.52 8.03
N ALA A 77 9.00 -1.72 8.61
CA ALA A 77 9.64 -2.04 9.88
C ALA A 77 10.95 -2.83 9.71
N ASP A 78 10.96 -3.81 8.79
CA ASP A 78 12.11 -4.72 8.64
C ASP A 78 13.10 -4.26 7.54
N GLY A 79 12.81 -3.13 6.85
CA GLY A 79 13.69 -2.54 5.84
C GLY A 79 13.88 -3.39 4.57
N ARG A 80 12.98 -4.36 4.33
CA ARG A 80 13.05 -5.25 3.16
C ARG A 80 12.84 -4.47 1.87
N LEU A 81 13.50 -4.90 0.80
CA LEU A 81 13.37 -4.28 -0.51
C LEU A 81 12.08 -4.75 -1.19
N ILE A 82 11.08 -3.85 -1.30
CA ILE A 82 9.75 -4.16 -1.84
C ILE A 82 9.76 -4.61 -3.32
N SER A 83 10.83 -4.38 -4.06
CA SER A 83 11.02 -4.87 -5.43
C SER A 83 11.79 -6.19 -5.52
N SER A 84 12.23 -6.77 -4.40
CA SER A 84 12.97 -8.04 -4.37
C SER A 84 12.02 -9.21 -4.62
N ASN A 85 12.23 -9.99 -5.67
CA ASN A 85 11.48 -11.23 -5.90
C ASN A 85 11.58 -12.16 -4.68
N GLU A 86 12.76 -12.30 -4.07
CA GLU A 86 12.94 -13.18 -2.91
C GLU A 86 12.02 -12.75 -1.76
N PHE A 87 12.01 -11.46 -1.39
CA PHE A 87 11.11 -10.96 -0.35
C PHE A 87 9.62 -11.18 -0.69
N LEU A 88 9.25 -10.92 -1.95
CA LEU A 88 7.85 -11.08 -2.39
C LEU A 88 7.40 -12.54 -2.33
N LEU A 89 8.27 -13.47 -2.70
CA LEU A 89 7.98 -14.91 -2.68
C LEU A 89 7.96 -15.46 -1.24
N GLU A 90 8.85 -15.02 -0.36
CA GLU A 90 8.79 -15.32 1.07
C GLU A 90 7.47 -14.82 1.68
N ALA A 91 7.02 -13.61 1.31
CA ALA A 91 5.76 -13.06 1.77
C ALA A 91 4.55 -13.88 1.28
N ALA A 92 4.57 -14.35 0.03
CA ALA A 92 3.54 -15.23 -0.52
C ALA A 92 3.45 -16.54 0.26
N GLU A 93 4.58 -17.22 0.47
CA GLU A 93 4.65 -18.48 1.23
C GLU A 93 4.16 -18.29 2.66
N LYS A 94 4.52 -17.18 3.31
CA LYS A 94 4.12 -16.86 4.70
C LYS A 94 2.60 -16.81 4.86
N VAL A 95 1.86 -16.42 3.83
CA VAL A 95 0.40 -16.40 3.84
C VAL A 95 -0.22 -17.63 3.16
N GLY A 96 0.59 -18.65 2.86
CA GLY A 96 0.13 -19.93 2.31
C GLY A 96 -0.17 -19.92 0.80
N LEU A 97 0.37 -18.96 0.06
CA LEU A 97 0.30 -18.93 -1.40
C LEU A 97 1.41 -19.79 -2.03
N ASN A 98 1.13 -20.34 -3.21
CA ASN A 98 2.12 -21.14 -3.93
C ASN A 98 3.22 -20.24 -4.50
N ARG A 99 4.50 -20.55 -4.15
CA ARG A 99 5.66 -19.77 -4.55
C ARG A 99 5.84 -19.70 -6.07
N ALA A 100 5.74 -20.85 -6.75
CA ALA A 100 5.97 -20.92 -8.20
C ALA A 100 4.89 -20.19 -9.00
N GLU A 101 3.64 -20.29 -8.57
CA GLU A 101 2.53 -19.56 -9.19
C GLU A 101 2.65 -18.04 -8.92
N ALA A 102 3.00 -17.64 -7.69
CA ALA A 102 3.27 -16.26 -7.34
C ALA A 102 4.41 -15.67 -8.19
N GLU A 103 5.52 -16.41 -8.37
CA GLU A 103 6.64 -16.00 -9.21
C GLU A 103 6.21 -15.80 -10.66
N SER A 104 5.51 -16.78 -11.24
CA SER A 104 4.96 -16.67 -12.59
C SER A 104 4.04 -15.45 -12.75
N HIS A 105 3.23 -15.16 -11.74
CA HIS A 105 2.29 -14.05 -11.77
C HIS A 105 2.98 -12.68 -11.69
N ILE A 106 3.91 -12.48 -10.76
CA ILE A 106 4.62 -11.19 -10.61
C ILE A 106 5.56 -10.89 -11.77
N ASP A 107 6.05 -11.91 -12.48
CA ASP A 107 6.96 -11.76 -13.62
C ASP A 107 6.20 -11.68 -14.96
N SER A 108 4.89 -11.92 -14.98
CA SER A 108 4.05 -11.79 -16.16
C SER A 108 3.97 -10.34 -16.64
N THR A 109 4.45 -10.08 -17.85
CA THR A 109 4.35 -8.75 -18.48
C THR A 109 2.90 -8.30 -18.69
N ALA A 110 2.00 -9.23 -18.99
CA ALA A 110 0.57 -8.97 -19.15
C ALA A 110 -0.07 -8.52 -17.83
N VAL A 111 0.24 -9.22 -16.72
CA VAL A 111 -0.25 -8.83 -15.38
C VAL A 111 0.30 -7.45 -14.99
N GLN A 112 1.59 -7.22 -15.18
CA GLN A 112 2.20 -5.92 -14.88
C GLN A 112 1.60 -4.79 -15.70
N ALA A 113 1.26 -5.03 -16.97
CA ALA A 113 0.60 -4.03 -17.83
C ALA A 113 -0.83 -3.74 -17.34
N ARG A 114 -1.60 -4.77 -16.98
CA ARG A 114 -2.94 -4.62 -16.40
C ARG A 114 -2.91 -3.82 -15.11
N VAL A 115 -2.06 -4.19 -14.16
CA VAL A 115 -1.92 -3.49 -12.86
C VAL A 115 -1.50 -2.02 -13.04
N ARG A 116 -0.65 -1.70 -14.04
CA ARG A 116 -0.36 -0.30 -14.38
C ARG A 116 -1.59 0.42 -14.93
N GLY A 117 -2.37 -0.26 -15.78
CA GLY A 117 -3.62 0.28 -16.30
C GLY A 117 -4.62 0.64 -15.20
N GLU A 118 -4.76 -0.20 -14.17
CA GLU A 118 -5.60 0.08 -12.99
C GLU A 118 -5.14 1.32 -12.22
N VAL A 119 -3.83 1.56 -12.12
CA VAL A 119 -3.29 2.78 -11.50
C VAL A 119 -3.63 4.02 -12.33
N ASP A 120 -3.55 3.91 -13.67
CA ASP A 120 -3.86 5.02 -14.56
C ASP A 120 -5.37 5.31 -14.56
N GLU A 121 -6.23 4.27 -14.55
CA GLU A 121 -7.68 4.38 -14.36
C GLU A 121 -8.03 5.06 -13.02
N GLY A 122 -7.37 4.67 -11.94
CA GLY A 122 -7.53 5.32 -10.63
C GLY A 122 -7.29 6.82 -10.69
N ARG A 123 -6.33 7.27 -11.49
CA ARG A 123 -6.03 8.69 -11.67
C ARG A 123 -6.99 9.40 -12.62
N SER A 124 -7.32 8.79 -13.77
CA SER A 124 -8.16 9.41 -14.79
C SER A 124 -9.64 9.43 -14.42
N ASP A 125 -10.16 8.31 -13.92
CA ASP A 125 -11.59 8.09 -13.78
C ASP A 125 -12.06 8.40 -12.35
N TYR A 126 -11.21 8.15 -11.36
CA TYR A 126 -11.54 8.40 -9.94
C TYR A 126 -10.83 9.62 -9.34
N GLY A 127 -9.99 10.32 -10.10
CA GLY A 127 -9.30 11.53 -9.65
C GLY A 127 -8.31 11.31 -8.51
N VAL A 128 -7.73 10.10 -8.38
CA VAL A 128 -6.80 9.75 -7.31
C VAL A 128 -5.48 10.50 -7.50
N ASN A 129 -5.24 11.53 -6.69
CA ASN A 129 -4.03 12.35 -6.70
C ASN A 129 -3.04 12.03 -5.59
N GLY A 130 -3.40 11.13 -4.70
CA GLY A 130 -2.58 10.72 -3.55
C GLY A 130 -3.19 9.52 -2.83
N VAL A 131 -2.40 8.87 -2.00
CA VAL A 131 -2.81 7.69 -1.23
C VAL A 131 -2.58 7.92 0.26
N PRO A 132 -3.41 7.31 1.10
CA PRO A 132 -4.57 6.49 0.78
C PRO A 132 -5.72 7.31 0.17
N HIS A 133 -6.50 6.68 -0.72
CA HIS A 133 -7.72 7.21 -1.27
C HIS A 133 -8.84 6.18 -1.10
N PHE A 134 -9.99 6.61 -0.63
CA PHE A 134 -11.11 5.73 -0.32
C PHE A 134 -12.30 6.10 -1.20
N ILE A 135 -12.92 5.08 -1.79
CA ILE A 135 -14.19 5.18 -2.51
C ILE A 135 -15.14 4.18 -1.85
N ILE A 136 -16.23 4.67 -1.28
CA ILE A 136 -17.17 3.87 -0.50
C ILE A 136 -18.55 3.98 -1.15
N SER A 137 -19.13 2.85 -1.52
CA SER A 137 -20.47 2.75 -2.12
C SER A 137 -21.30 1.69 -1.43
N ASN A 138 -22.63 1.80 -1.53
CA ASN A 138 -23.56 0.76 -1.12
C ASN A 138 -23.94 -0.09 -2.33
N GLN A 139 -23.62 -1.39 -2.31
CA GLN A 139 -23.94 -2.31 -3.40
C GLN A 139 -25.44 -2.49 -3.61
N SER A 140 -26.26 -2.29 -2.57
CA SER A 140 -27.71 -2.35 -2.66
C SER A 140 -28.33 -1.13 -3.34
N GLU A 141 -27.58 -0.04 -3.48
CA GLU A 141 -27.98 1.22 -4.11
C GLU A 141 -26.98 1.66 -5.19
N PRO A 142 -26.85 0.90 -6.29
CA PRO A 142 -25.78 1.10 -7.29
C PRO A 142 -25.87 2.46 -8.01
N ASN A 143 -27.02 3.12 -8.01
CA ASN A 143 -27.23 4.44 -8.61
C ASN A 143 -26.92 5.60 -7.64
N LYS A 144 -26.66 5.33 -6.36
CA LYS A 144 -26.28 6.35 -5.39
C LYS A 144 -24.80 6.70 -5.58
N GLN A 145 -24.52 7.98 -5.63
CA GLN A 145 -23.15 8.48 -5.78
C GLN A 145 -22.25 7.95 -4.64
N PRO A 146 -21.07 7.37 -4.96
CA PRO A 146 -20.14 6.93 -3.92
C PRO A 146 -19.56 8.13 -3.16
N TYR A 147 -19.21 7.91 -1.90
CA TYR A 147 -18.41 8.85 -1.14
C TYR A 147 -16.92 8.62 -1.45
N SER A 148 -16.18 9.70 -1.68
CA SER A 148 -14.75 9.64 -2.00
C SER A 148 -13.99 10.68 -1.17
N PHE A 149 -12.85 10.25 -0.60
CA PHE A 149 -11.95 11.13 0.15
C PHE A 149 -10.53 10.59 0.17
N SER A 150 -9.56 11.51 0.31
CA SER A 150 -8.12 11.19 0.35
C SER A 150 -7.54 11.41 1.74
N GLY A 151 -6.38 10.79 1.96
CA GLY A 151 -5.61 10.89 3.19
C GLY A 151 -6.07 9.95 4.29
N ALA A 152 -5.18 9.70 5.25
CA ALA A 152 -5.55 9.00 6.47
C ALA A 152 -6.53 9.87 7.25
N GLN A 153 -7.75 9.36 7.42
CA GLN A 153 -8.84 10.01 8.14
C GLN A 153 -9.08 9.30 9.46
N PRO A 154 -9.58 10.00 10.49
CA PRO A 154 -9.95 9.37 11.75
C PRO A 154 -11.15 8.42 11.55
N PRO A 155 -11.30 7.38 12.41
CA PRO A 155 -12.36 6.38 12.28
C PRO A 155 -13.78 6.97 12.19
N GLU A 156 -14.03 8.12 12.85
CA GLU A 156 -15.31 8.81 12.85
C GLU A 156 -15.75 9.26 11.45
N THR A 157 -14.78 9.57 10.57
CA THR A 157 -15.08 9.90 9.17
C THR A 157 -15.69 8.70 8.45
N PHE A 158 -15.14 7.51 8.66
CA PHE A 158 -15.67 6.27 8.05
C PHE A 158 -17.04 5.92 8.62
N THR A 159 -17.21 6.01 9.94
CA THR A 159 -18.49 5.76 10.60
C THR A 159 -19.59 6.68 10.03
N SER A 160 -19.30 7.99 9.92
CA SER A 160 -20.26 8.95 9.36
C SER A 160 -20.61 8.65 7.89
N VAL A 161 -19.67 8.14 7.10
CA VAL A 161 -19.94 7.74 5.70
C VAL A 161 -20.79 6.48 5.66
N PHE A 162 -20.51 5.48 6.50
CA PHE A 162 -21.33 4.28 6.58
C PHE A 162 -22.77 4.59 6.99
N GLU A 163 -22.97 5.44 8.00
CA GLU A 163 -24.30 5.87 8.45
C GLU A 163 -25.12 6.57 7.35
N ARG A 164 -24.46 7.31 6.44
CA ARG A 164 -25.11 7.96 5.30
C ARG A 164 -25.40 7.03 4.12
N LEU A 165 -24.73 5.90 4.08
CA LEU A 165 -24.91 4.88 3.04
C LEU A 165 -25.95 3.82 3.42
N LEU A 166 -26.28 3.70 4.70
CA LEU A 166 -27.37 2.84 5.20
C LEU A 166 -28.72 3.50 5.06
#